data_d0259b00cffde3127983778b3243de66
#
_entry.id   d0259b00cffde3127983778b3243de66
#
_cell.length_a   1.000
_cell.length_b   1.000
_cell.length_c   1.000
_cell.angle_alpha   90.00
_cell.angle_beta   90.00
_cell.angle_gamma   90.00
#
_symmetry.space_group_name_H-M   'P 1'
#
loop_
_entity.id
_entity.type
_entity.pdbx_description
1 polymer ?
#
loop_
_entity_poly.entity_id
_entity_poly.type
_entity_poly.pdbx_seq_one_letter_code
_entity_poly.pdbx_strand_id
1 'polypeptide(L)'
;MAFDAGMLACCIHEIATLSLDARVEKVFQPEKDEIVLQMRSREGGKRLLINAGSAAPRICFTDAQKENPAVPPMLCMLLRKHLQGAKLTDIRQAGFERVAILSFEGRDEMGFSCTRRLIAEIMGKYSNLIFTDGDGKILSVLYPIDFSTSADRKSVV
;
A
#
# COMPACT_ATOMS: atom_id res chain seq x y z
N MET A 1 10.43 6.07 -18.15
CA MET A 1 9.67 7.27 -17.83
C MET A 1 9.46 7.34 -16.32
N ALA A 2 9.71 8.47 -15.70
CA ALA A 2 9.52 8.60 -14.26
C ALA A 2 8.04 8.61 -13.92
N PHE A 3 7.71 7.95 -12.81
CA PHE A 3 6.34 7.93 -12.28
C PHE A 3 6.13 9.22 -11.50
N ASP A 4 5.43 10.18 -12.10
CA ASP A 4 5.24 11.49 -11.51
C ASP A 4 3.87 11.64 -10.82
N ALA A 5 3.60 12.82 -10.25
CA ALA A 5 2.37 13.08 -9.54
C ALA A 5 1.12 12.99 -10.45
N GLY A 6 1.24 13.36 -11.70
CA GLY A 6 0.15 13.25 -12.67
C GLY A 6 -0.18 11.80 -13.00
N MET A 7 0.84 10.97 -13.20
CA MET A 7 0.64 9.54 -13.41
C MET A 7 0.03 8.89 -12.17
N LEU A 8 0.48 9.28 -10.99
CA LEU A 8 -0.09 8.76 -9.75
C LEU A 8 -1.57 9.13 -9.63
N ALA A 9 -1.94 10.35 -9.96
CA ALA A 9 -3.34 10.78 -9.92
C ALA A 9 -4.22 9.93 -10.85
N CYS A 10 -3.73 9.63 -12.06
CA CYS A 10 -4.44 8.76 -13.00
C CYS A 10 -4.58 7.35 -12.46
N CYS A 11 -3.52 6.79 -11.87
CA CYS A 11 -3.56 5.44 -11.30
C CYS A 11 -4.51 5.38 -10.11
N ILE A 12 -4.49 6.38 -9.25
CA ILE A 12 -5.41 6.44 -8.10
C ILE A 12 -6.85 6.49 -8.58
N HIS A 13 -7.15 7.29 -9.60
CA HIS A 13 -8.49 7.36 -10.16
C HIS A 13 -8.95 6.00 -10.70
N GLU A 14 -8.10 5.32 -11.44
CA GLU A 14 -8.40 3.98 -11.96
C GLU A 14 -8.63 2.98 -10.82
N ILE A 15 -7.76 2.97 -9.82
CA ILE A 15 -7.87 2.07 -8.67
C ILE A 15 -9.16 2.36 -7.90
N ALA A 16 -9.48 3.63 -7.68
CA ALA A 16 -10.71 4.01 -7.00
C ALA A 16 -11.94 3.54 -7.77
N THR A 17 -11.94 3.72 -9.08
CA THR A 17 -13.06 3.32 -9.93
C THR A 17 -13.30 1.82 -9.90
N LEU A 18 -12.23 1.02 -9.89
CA LEU A 18 -12.32 -0.43 -10.05
C LEU A 18 -12.26 -1.23 -8.75
N SER A 19 -11.75 -0.63 -7.67
CA SER A 19 -11.42 -1.38 -6.45
C SER A 19 -11.99 -0.81 -5.16
N LEU A 20 -12.70 0.31 -5.17
CA LEU A 20 -13.36 0.76 -3.95
C LEU A 20 -14.38 -0.29 -3.53
N ASP A 21 -14.43 -0.56 -2.24
CA ASP A 21 -15.24 -1.60 -1.61
C ASP A 21 -14.76 -3.03 -1.90
N ALA A 22 -13.65 -3.21 -2.61
CA ALA A 22 -13.06 -4.53 -2.78
C ALA A 22 -12.43 -5.02 -1.48
N ARG A 23 -12.49 -6.32 -1.25
CA ARG A 23 -11.88 -6.93 -0.06
C ARG A 23 -10.53 -7.53 -0.41
N VAL A 24 -9.58 -7.39 0.49
CA VAL A 24 -8.25 -8.00 0.36
C VAL A 24 -8.38 -9.49 0.65
N GLU A 25 -8.10 -10.32 -0.34
CA GLU A 25 -8.09 -11.78 -0.16
C GLU A 25 -6.74 -12.29 0.30
N LYS A 26 -5.68 -11.79 -0.32
CA LYS A 26 -4.31 -12.25 -0.03
C LYS A 26 -3.34 -11.09 -0.18
N VAL A 27 -2.23 -11.19 0.55
CA VAL A 27 -1.12 -10.24 0.46
C VAL A 27 0.14 -11.01 0.14
N PHE A 28 0.87 -10.55 -0.87
CA PHE A 28 2.15 -11.14 -1.28
C PHE A 28 3.23 -10.08 -1.27
N GLN A 29 4.45 -10.50 -0.99
CA GLN A 29 5.63 -9.65 -1.11
C GLN A 29 6.70 -10.44 -1.89
N PRO A 30 6.55 -10.50 -3.23
CA PRO A 30 7.46 -11.30 -4.06
C PRO A 30 8.89 -10.76 -4.06
N GLU A 31 9.05 -9.47 -3.84
CA GLU A 31 10.37 -8.85 -3.70
C GLU A 31 10.37 -7.95 -2.46
N LYS A 32 11.55 -7.59 -1.98
CA LYS A 32 11.73 -6.79 -0.76
C LYS A 32 10.89 -5.51 -0.76
N ASP A 33 10.83 -4.85 -1.89
CA ASP A 33 10.19 -3.53 -2.05
C ASP A 33 8.89 -3.57 -2.84
N GLU A 34 8.32 -4.75 -3.03
CA GLU A 34 7.12 -4.94 -3.85
C GLU A 34 6.04 -5.69 -3.08
N ILE A 35 4.89 -5.06 -2.95
CA ILE A 35 3.70 -5.66 -2.31
C ILE A 35 2.63 -5.85 -3.36
N VAL A 36 1.97 -7.01 -3.36
CA VAL A 36 0.82 -7.29 -4.21
C VAL A 36 -0.38 -7.62 -3.33
N LEU A 37 -1.44 -6.85 -3.49
CA LEU A 37 -2.71 -7.09 -2.80
C LEU A 37 -3.68 -7.74 -3.78
N GLN A 38 -4.04 -8.99 -3.53
CA GLN A 38 -5.07 -9.64 -4.31
C GLN A 38 -6.42 -9.27 -3.72
N MET A 39 -7.22 -8.55 -4.48
CA MET A 39 -8.51 -8.02 -4.03
C MET A 39 -9.64 -8.56 -4.87
N ARG A 40 -10.81 -8.70 -4.26
CA ARG A 40 -12.01 -9.17 -4.95
C ARG A 40 -13.15 -8.19 -4.74
N SER A 41 -13.78 -7.81 -5.85
CA SER A 41 -15.00 -6.99 -5.86
C SER A 41 -16.10 -7.76 -6.59
N ARG A 42 -17.24 -7.12 -6.75
CA ARG A 42 -18.35 -7.70 -7.52
C ARG A 42 -17.96 -7.98 -8.97
N GLU A 43 -17.00 -7.25 -9.50
CA GLU A 43 -16.54 -7.39 -10.88
C GLU A 43 -15.43 -8.43 -11.05
N GLY A 44 -15.04 -9.09 -9.96
CA GLY A 44 -14.02 -10.13 -10.00
C GLY A 44 -12.77 -9.78 -9.21
N GLY A 45 -11.73 -10.58 -9.37
CA GLY A 45 -10.46 -10.38 -8.67
C GLY A 45 -9.49 -9.51 -9.46
N LYS A 46 -8.74 -8.68 -8.74
CA LYS A 46 -7.66 -7.86 -9.31
C LYS A 46 -6.46 -7.88 -8.38
N ARG A 47 -5.29 -7.72 -8.95
CA ARG A 47 -4.04 -7.61 -8.19
C ARG A 47 -3.52 -6.19 -8.26
N LEU A 48 -3.40 -5.57 -7.10
CA LEU A 48 -2.83 -4.23 -6.98
C LEU A 48 -1.37 -4.34 -6.60
N LEU A 49 -0.50 -3.82 -7.45
CA LEU A 49 0.93 -3.80 -7.25
C LEU A 49 1.35 -2.46 -6.66
N ILE A 50 2.10 -2.50 -5.56
CA ILE A 50 2.73 -1.33 -4.96
C ILE A 50 4.23 -1.61 -4.90
N ASN A 51 5.01 -0.87 -5.67
CA ASN A 51 6.46 -1.02 -5.73
C ASN A 51 7.10 0.25 -5.18
N ALA A 52 7.88 0.10 -4.10
CA ALA A 52 8.62 1.20 -3.49
C ALA A 52 10.12 1.06 -3.75
N GLY A 53 10.51 0.31 -4.77
CA GLY A 53 11.89 0.17 -5.17
C GLY A 53 12.39 1.39 -5.93
N SER A 54 13.68 1.70 -5.77
CA SER A 54 14.28 2.87 -6.41
C SER A 54 14.31 2.77 -7.94
N ALA A 55 14.29 1.56 -8.49
CA ALA A 55 14.39 1.35 -9.93
C ALA A 55 13.08 1.64 -10.66
N ALA A 56 11.93 1.26 -10.08
CA ALA A 56 10.64 1.40 -10.75
C ALA A 56 9.50 1.59 -9.73
N PRO A 57 9.55 2.66 -8.92
CA PRO A 57 8.48 2.90 -7.94
C PRO A 57 7.17 3.21 -8.65
N ARG A 58 6.10 2.51 -8.26
CA ARG A 58 4.78 2.69 -8.89
C ARG A 58 3.68 2.03 -8.08
N ILE A 59 2.45 2.41 -8.38
CA ILE A 59 1.24 1.76 -7.92
C ILE A 59 0.31 1.55 -9.12
N CYS A 60 -0.10 0.31 -9.36
CA CYS A 60 -0.94 -0.02 -10.53
C CYS A 60 -1.51 -1.42 -10.38
N PHE A 61 -2.47 -1.77 -11.24
CA PHE A 61 -2.91 -3.16 -11.35
C PHE A 61 -1.91 -3.97 -12.16
N THR A 62 -1.80 -5.25 -11.86
CA THR A 62 -0.90 -6.16 -12.55
C THR A 62 -1.55 -7.53 -12.74
N ASP A 63 -1.21 -8.19 -13.84
CA ASP A 63 -1.57 -9.59 -14.09
C ASP A 63 -0.37 -10.51 -13.86
N ALA A 64 0.80 -9.93 -13.59
CA ALA A 64 2.02 -10.70 -13.42
C ALA A 64 1.97 -11.54 -12.13
N GLN A 65 2.44 -12.77 -12.23
CA GLN A 65 2.61 -13.65 -11.09
C GLN A 65 4.11 -13.89 -10.89
N LYS A 66 4.60 -13.52 -9.72
CA LYS A 66 5.99 -13.76 -9.35
C LYS A 66 6.05 -14.82 -8.28
N GLU A 67 7.16 -15.55 -8.23
CA GLU A 67 7.42 -16.47 -7.15
C GLU A 67 7.53 -15.71 -5.83
N ASN A 68 6.89 -16.26 -4.80
CA ASN A 68 6.97 -15.69 -3.47
C ASN A 68 8.13 -16.34 -2.71
N PRO A 69 8.80 -15.60 -1.80
CA PRO A 69 9.84 -16.21 -0.97
C PRO A 69 9.24 -17.30 -0.08
N ALA A 70 10.07 -18.29 0.25
CA ALA A 70 9.64 -19.41 1.11
C ALA A 70 9.18 -18.91 2.49
N VAL A 71 9.88 -17.89 3.00
CA VAL A 71 9.51 -17.25 4.27
C VAL A 71 9.06 -15.82 3.97
N PRO A 72 7.79 -15.47 4.22
CA PRO A 72 7.32 -14.11 3.96
C PRO A 72 8.06 -13.09 4.82
N PRO A 73 8.41 -11.91 4.27
CA PRO A 73 8.97 -10.83 5.08
C PRO A 73 8.00 -10.36 6.17
N MET A 74 8.54 -9.73 7.21
CA MET A 74 7.74 -9.28 8.35
C MET A 74 6.62 -8.33 7.95
N LEU A 75 6.87 -7.40 7.04
CA LEU A 75 5.84 -6.48 6.56
C LEU A 75 4.68 -7.24 5.90
N CYS A 76 4.98 -8.24 5.09
CA CYS A 76 3.97 -9.07 4.46
C CYS A 76 3.11 -9.81 5.50
N MET A 77 3.75 -10.38 6.51
CA MET A 77 3.05 -11.08 7.58
C MET A 77 2.13 -10.14 8.35
N LEU A 78 2.60 -8.94 8.65
CA LEU A 78 1.81 -7.95 9.37
C LEU A 78 0.63 -7.46 8.52
N LEU A 79 0.85 -7.23 7.23
CA LEU A 79 -0.23 -6.85 6.32
C LEU A 79 -1.27 -7.96 6.20
N ARG A 80 -0.85 -9.22 6.13
CA ARG A 80 -1.78 -10.36 6.13
C ARG A 80 -2.63 -10.37 7.39
N LYS A 81 -2.01 -10.16 8.55
CA LYS A 81 -2.71 -10.17 9.83
C LYS A 81 -3.80 -9.10 9.89
N HIS A 82 -3.53 -7.91 9.40
CA HIS A 82 -4.43 -6.76 9.56
C HIS A 82 -5.31 -6.47 8.35
N LEU A 83 -4.85 -6.77 7.14
CA LEU A 83 -5.57 -6.42 5.91
C LEU A 83 -6.35 -7.56 5.28
N GLN A 84 -6.01 -8.81 5.57
CA GLN A 84 -6.73 -9.94 4.99
C GLN A 84 -8.20 -9.91 5.44
N GLY A 85 -9.11 -9.84 4.48
CA GLY A 85 -10.53 -9.68 4.75
C GLY A 85 -10.99 -8.23 4.91
N ALA A 86 -10.06 -7.29 4.97
CA ALA A 86 -10.39 -5.87 5.09
C ALA A 86 -10.88 -5.31 3.74
N LYS A 87 -11.66 -4.26 3.82
CA LYS A 87 -12.28 -3.62 2.68
C LYS A 87 -11.56 -2.30 2.37
N LEU A 88 -11.22 -2.08 1.10
CA LEU A 88 -10.64 -0.79 0.68
C LEU A 88 -11.75 0.26 0.64
N THR A 89 -11.71 1.21 1.56
CA THR A 89 -12.76 2.23 1.69
C THR A 89 -12.39 3.55 1.03
N ASP A 90 -11.11 3.82 0.89
CA ASP A 90 -10.66 5.07 0.28
C ASP A 90 -9.25 4.91 -0.28
N ILE A 91 -8.97 5.61 -1.36
CA ILE A 91 -7.63 5.79 -1.90
C ILE A 91 -7.51 7.21 -2.40
N ARG A 92 -6.46 7.92 -1.99
CA ARG A 92 -6.26 9.31 -2.37
C ARG A 92 -4.79 9.64 -2.49
N GLN A 93 -4.51 10.72 -3.20
CA GLN A 93 -3.18 11.31 -3.30
C GLN A 93 -3.06 12.43 -2.27
N ALA A 94 -1.91 12.50 -1.59
CA ALA A 94 -1.67 13.58 -0.63
C ALA A 94 -1.27 14.86 -1.39
N GLY A 95 -2.25 15.75 -1.62
CA GLY A 95 -2.00 16.98 -2.36
C GLY A 95 -1.50 16.72 -3.78
N PHE A 96 -0.42 17.38 -4.17
CA PHE A 96 0.23 17.17 -5.46
C PHE A 96 1.51 16.33 -5.32
N GLU A 97 1.70 15.68 -4.19
CA GLU A 97 2.89 14.86 -3.94
C GLU A 97 2.72 13.46 -4.53
N ARG A 98 3.84 12.74 -4.66
CA ARG A 98 3.84 11.35 -5.14
C ARG A 98 3.60 10.37 -3.99
N VAL A 99 2.52 10.61 -3.26
CA VAL A 99 2.14 9.82 -2.09
C VAL A 99 0.70 9.37 -2.25
N ALA A 100 0.48 8.07 -2.18
CA ALA A 100 -0.85 7.48 -2.20
C ALA A 100 -1.20 6.97 -0.80
N ILE A 101 -2.42 7.26 -0.35
CA ILE A 101 -2.92 6.81 0.94
C ILE A 101 -4.12 5.91 0.70
N LEU A 102 -3.97 4.63 1.05
CA LEU A 102 -5.03 3.64 0.96
C LEU A 102 -5.58 3.39 2.35
N SER A 103 -6.90 3.53 2.50
CA SER A 103 -7.58 3.30 3.77
C SER A 103 -8.38 2.01 3.69
N PHE A 104 -8.22 1.16 4.70
CA PHE A 104 -8.91 -0.12 4.79
C PHE A 104 -9.72 -0.19 6.07
N GLU A 105 -10.88 -0.80 5.98
CA GLU A 105 -11.72 -1.05 7.16
C GLU A 105 -11.80 -2.56 7.37
N GLY A 106 -11.45 -2.98 8.58
CA GLY A 106 -11.50 -4.37 8.96
C GLY A 106 -11.93 -4.49 10.42
N ARG A 107 -11.63 -5.63 11.01
CA ARG A 107 -11.94 -5.89 12.42
C ARG A 107 -10.67 -6.19 13.19
N ASP A 108 -10.61 -5.73 14.42
CA ASP A 108 -9.51 -6.04 15.32
C ASP A 108 -9.71 -7.43 15.94
N GLU A 109 -8.79 -7.81 16.83
CA GLU A 109 -8.84 -9.11 17.49
C GLU A 109 -10.10 -9.31 18.34
N MET A 110 -10.71 -8.23 18.80
CA MET A 110 -11.93 -8.26 19.59
C MET A 110 -13.20 -8.16 18.74
N GLY A 111 -13.07 -8.07 17.43
CA GLY A 111 -14.20 -7.98 16.50
C GLY A 111 -14.74 -6.58 16.26
N PHE A 112 -14.11 -5.56 16.85
CA PHE A 112 -14.51 -4.18 16.61
C PHE A 112 -13.99 -3.65 15.29
N SER A 113 -14.79 -2.83 14.64
CA SER A 113 -14.40 -2.17 13.39
C SER A 113 -13.19 -1.28 13.63
N CYS A 114 -12.20 -1.37 12.75
CA CYS A 114 -10.99 -0.59 12.86
C CYS A 114 -10.50 -0.16 11.48
N THR A 115 -9.81 0.98 11.43
CA THR A 115 -9.24 1.51 10.20
C THR A 115 -7.73 1.27 10.19
N ARG A 116 -7.21 0.88 9.02
CA ARG A 116 -5.77 0.78 8.78
C ARG A 116 -5.46 1.55 7.52
N ARG A 117 -4.27 2.14 7.45
CA ARG A 117 -3.84 2.88 6.27
C ARG A 117 -2.50 2.37 5.78
N LEU A 118 -2.39 2.25 4.47
CA LEU A 118 -1.14 1.93 3.80
C LEU A 118 -0.73 3.17 2.99
N ILE A 119 0.41 3.72 3.32
CA ILE A 119 0.92 4.95 2.70
C ILE A 119 2.06 4.55 1.78
N ALA A 120 1.89 4.81 0.49
CA ALA A 120 2.89 4.51 -0.53
C ALA A 120 3.55 5.81 -0.98
N GLU A 121 4.81 5.98 -0.63
CA GLU A 121 5.64 7.10 -1.07
C GLU A 121 6.38 6.67 -2.34
N ILE A 122 5.99 7.24 -3.48
CA ILE A 122 6.53 6.86 -4.81
C ILE A 122 7.51 7.95 -5.26
N MET A 123 8.66 8.02 -4.60
CA MET A 123 9.61 9.13 -4.77
C MET A 123 11.01 8.66 -5.16
N GLY A 124 11.11 7.77 -6.14
CA GLY A 124 12.41 7.28 -6.62
C GLY A 124 13.19 6.58 -5.51
N LYS A 125 14.42 6.99 -5.28
CA LYS A 125 15.28 6.37 -4.25
C LYS A 125 14.76 6.59 -2.83
N TYR A 126 13.86 7.52 -2.62
CA TYR A 126 13.25 7.79 -1.31
C TYR A 126 11.88 7.13 -1.16
N SER A 127 11.52 6.22 -2.04
CA SER A 127 10.25 5.51 -1.97
C SER A 127 10.17 4.66 -0.71
N ASN A 128 8.96 4.54 -0.17
CA ASN A 128 8.72 3.77 1.05
C ASN A 128 7.27 3.30 1.11
N LEU A 129 7.02 2.32 1.95
CA LEU A 129 5.68 1.86 2.30
C LEU A 129 5.54 1.94 3.81
N ILE A 130 4.52 2.65 4.27
CA ILE A 130 4.27 2.86 5.69
C ILE A 130 2.87 2.33 6.01
N PHE A 131 2.79 1.45 6.99
CA PHE A 131 1.52 0.88 7.44
C PHE A 131 1.17 1.46 8.80
N THR A 132 -0.01 2.07 8.90
CA THR A 132 -0.46 2.73 10.13
C THR A 132 -1.85 2.25 10.55
N ASP A 133 -2.22 2.56 11.80
CA ASP A 133 -3.60 2.43 12.27
C ASP A 133 -4.39 3.69 11.90
N GLY A 134 -5.67 3.74 12.31
CA GLY A 134 -6.55 4.87 12.01
C GLY A 134 -6.15 6.18 12.68
N ASP A 135 -5.36 6.12 13.74
CA ASP A 135 -4.89 7.29 14.48
C ASP A 135 -3.55 7.81 13.95
N GLY A 136 -2.98 7.14 12.96
CA GLY A 136 -1.71 7.54 12.39
C GLY A 136 -0.49 6.91 13.05
N LYS A 137 -0.69 6.00 13.99
CA LYS A 137 0.41 5.29 14.63
C LYS A 137 1.03 4.30 13.65
N ILE A 138 2.35 4.40 13.46
CA ILE A 138 3.07 3.51 12.54
C ILE A 138 3.16 2.12 13.12
N LEU A 139 2.62 1.13 12.39
CA LEU A 139 2.67 -0.27 12.77
C LEU A 139 3.86 -0.97 12.12
N SER A 140 4.24 -0.57 10.91
CA SER A 140 5.41 -1.09 10.22
C SER A 140 5.81 -0.16 9.09
N VAL A 141 7.08 -0.22 8.70
CA VAL A 141 7.60 0.50 7.53
C VAL A 141 8.48 -0.45 6.74
N LEU A 142 8.55 -0.27 5.42
CA LEU A 142 9.43 -1.05 4.57
C LEU A 142 10.90 -0.66 4.80
N TYR A 143 11.18 0.64 4.80
CA TYR A 143 12.51 1.19 5.08
C TYR A 143 12.42 2.09 6.30
N PRO A 144 13.07 1.75 7.43
CA PRO A 144 13.06 2.59 8.62
C PRO A 144 13.59 4.00 8.34
N ILE A 145 12.90 5.01 8.88
CA ILE A 145 13.27 6.40 8.70
C ILE A 145 14.11 6.83 9.89
N ASP A 146 15.31 7.32 9.61
CA ASP A 146 16.18 7.92 10.63
C ASP A 146 15.78 9.39 10.80
N PHE A 147 15.52 9.82 12.01
CA PHE A 147 15.13 11.20 12.30
C PHE A 147 16.19 12.22 11.86
N SER A 148 17.45 11.83 11.85
CA SER A 148 18.53 12.72 11.41
C SER A 148 18.50 12.99 9.90
N THR A 149 17.87 12.11 9.12
CA THR A 149 17.79 12.23 7.67
C THR A 149 16.36 12.40 7.15
N SER A 150 15.38 12.48 8.05
CA SER A 150 13.96 12.44 7.68
C SER A 150 13.26 13.79 7.77
N ALA A 151 13.98 14.89 7.93
CA ALA A 151 13.37 16.22 8.09
C ALA A 151 12.41 16.55 6.94
N ASP A 152 12.77 16.17 5.72
CA ASP A 152 11.96 16.44 4.52
C ASP A 152 10.76 15.50 4.36
N ARG A 153 10.65 14.50 5.23
CA ARG A 153 9.63 13.46 5.13
C ARG A 153 8.57 13.52 6.22
N LYS A 154 8.63 14.52 7.08
CA LYS A 154 7.72 14.64 8.22
C LYS A 154 6.27 14.83 7.84
N SER A 155 6.01 15.41 6.69
CA SER A 155 4.66 15.73 6.26
C SER A 155 3.83 14.50 5.89
N VAL A 156 4.44 13.33 5.78
CA VAL A 156 3.77 12.12 5.31
C VAL A 156 3.05 11.38 6.43
N VAL A 157 3.45 11.59 7.65
CA VAL A 157 2.92 10.83 8.80
C VAL A 157 1.82 11.54 9.56
#